data_8d043802a14a0fff94768d6ce3d53e22
#
_entry.id   8d043802a14a0fff94768d6ce3d53e22
#
_cell.length_a   1.000
_cell.length_b   1.000
_cell.length_c   1.000
_cell.angle_alpha   90.00
_cell.angle_beta   90.00
_cell.angle_gamma   90.00
#
_symmetry.space_group_name_H-M   'P 1'
#
loop_
_entity.id
_entity.type
_entity.pdbx_description
1 polymer ?
#
loop_
_entity_poly.entity_id
_entity_poly.type
_entity_poly.pdbx_seq_one_letter_code
_entity_poly.pdbx_strand_id
1 'polypeptide(L)'
;VLLDCGNFPVSPFCNALNDLGLTPKDVKGILISHGHGDHINQHTLKISEAFDIPLHIHQKTYNVVSKRLNVSHSSKLVKHHNERAFRVNNIKVRAFETFHEGGYVGKPFGFVLEGVGERKFKIGYLTDTSAVSEEMVECLVDSEVLVIESNNDVKMVEDNDPRDSNWLQHLNNVEAADAVVKIKNASRGKNALKYVFAAHISSRHNTPKRVLAMFNEKFKKANINDIEIIITDQEEPTPVITI
;
A
#
# COMPACT_ATOMS: atom_id res chain seq x y z
N VAL A 1 -10.64 0.26 -7.68
CA VAL A 1 -9.48 1.13 -7.46
C VAL A 1 -8.25 0.27 -7.28
N LEU A 2 -7.14 0.63 -7.92
CA LEU A 2 -5.82 0.05 -7.69
C LEU A 2 -5.02 0.96 -6.77
N LEU A 3 -4.16 0.36 -5.96
CA LEU A 3 -3.17 1.03 -5.13
C LEU A 3 -1.80 0.63 -5.68
N ASP A 4 -1.12 1.59 -6.25
CA ASP A 4 0.12 1.42 -7.02
C ASP A 4 0.00 0.37 -8.16
N CYS A 5 0.85 0.44 -9.15
CA CYS A 5 0.80 -0.48 -10.29
C CYS A 5 2.11 -0.45 -11.09
N GLY A 6 3.26 -0.43 -10.37
CA GLY A 6 4.56 -0.22 -11.01
C GLY A 6 5.03 -1.35 -11.90
N ASN A 7 5.02 -2.58 -11.41
CA ASN A 7 5.63 -3.72 -12.10
C ASN A 7 4.65 -4.61 -12.86
N PHE A 8 3.52 -4.07 -13.28
CA PHE A 8 2.45 -4.83 -13.93
C PHE A 8 2.32 -4.45 -15.41
N PRO A 9 2.88 -5.24 -16.33
CA PRO A 9 2.64 -5.04 -17.77
C PRO A 9 1.16 -5.20 -18.14
N VAL A 10 0.74 -4.64 -19.27
CA VAL A 10 -0.69 -4.59 -19.69
C VAL A 10 -1.32 -5.99 -19.74
N SER A 11 -0.63 -6.98 -20.32
CA SER A 11 -1.20 -8.32 -20.48
C SER A 11 -1.37 -9.04 -19.13
N PRO A 12 -0.37 -9.14 -18.24
CA PRO A 12 -0.56 -9.66 -16.87
C PRO A 12 -1.63 -8.92 -16.08
N PHE A 13 -1.72 -7.58 -16.23
CA PHE A 13 -2.79 -6.79 -15.60
C PHE A 13 -4.18 -7.24 -16.04
N CYS A 14 -4.40 -7.41 -17.35
CA CYS A 14 -5.68 -7.89 -17.85
C CYS A 14 -5.99 -9.32 -17.40
N ASN A 15 -4.99 -10.20 -17.38
CA ASN A 15 -5.15 -11.58 -16.93
C ASN A 15 -5.56 -11.63 -15.46
N ALA A 16 -4.85 -10.91 -14.58
CA ALA A 16 -5.17 -10.85 -13.16
C ALA A 16 -6.59 -10.32 -12.88
N LEU A 17 -7.05 -9.33 -13.63
CA LEU A 17 -8.44 -8.86 -13.53
C LEU A 17 -9.42 -9.94 -14.00
N ASN A 18 -9.13 -10.60 -15.10
CA ASN A 18 -9.98 -11.65 -15.66
C ASN A 18 -10.13 -12.84 -14.70
N ASP A 19 -9.05 -13.23 -14.02
CA ASP A 19 -9.07 -14.27 -13.00
C ASP A 19 -9.98 -13.92 -11.80
N LEU A 20 -10.20 -12.63 -11.57
CA LEU A 20 -11.15 -12.10 -10.60
C LEU A 20 -12.57 -11.89 -11.15
N GLY A 21 -12.82 -12.24 -12.42
CA GLY A 21 -14.07 -11.95 -13.11
C GLY A 21 -14.29 -10.45 -13.41
N LEU A 22 -13.21 -9.67 -13.41
CA LEU A 22 -13.22 -8.24 -13.67
C LEU A 22 -12.60 -7.90 -15.04
N THR A 23 -12.80 -6.68 -15.46
CA THR A 23 -12.22 -6.12 -16.67
C THR A 23 -11.51 -4.79 -16.36
N PRO A 24 -10.64 -4.27 -17.21
CA PRO A 24 -10.07 -2.93 -17.02
C PRO A 24 -11.12 -1.82 -16.84
N LYS A 25 -12.33 -1.98 -17.40
CA LYS A 25 -13.45 -1.03 -17.23
C LYS A 25 -13.97 -0.95 -15.79
N ASP A 26 -13.72 -1.97 -14.99
CA ASP A 26 -14.13 -2.00 -13.59
C ASP A 26 -13.17 -1.21 -12.70
N VAL A 27 -11.95 -0.93 -13.18
CA VAL A 27 -10.95 -0.12 -12.49
C VAL A 27 -11.25 1.37 -12.72
N LYS A 28 -11.66 2.08 -11.67
CA LYS A 28 -12.10 3.48 -11.73
C LYS A 28 -10.99 4.50 -11.43
N GLY A 29 -9.81 4.03 -11.03
CA GLY A 29 -8.65 4.87 -10.77
C GLY A 29 -7.48 4.07 -10.22
N ILE A 30 -6.29 4.59 -10.42
CA ILE A 30 -5.03 4.11 -9.83
C ILE A 30 -4.54 5.18 -8.86
N LEU A 31 -4.40 4.84 -7.58
CA LEU A 31 -3.81 5.72 -6.57
C LEU A 31 -2.32 5.45 -6.52
N ILE A 32 -1.52 6.50 -6.62
CA ILE A 32 -0.05 6.41 -6.57
C ILE A 32 0.43 6.96 -5.23
N SER A 33 1.07 6.09 -4.45
CA SER A 33 1.63 6.43 -3.15
C SER A 33 2.83 7.36 -3.28
N HIS A 34 3.79 7.01 -4.13
CA HIS A 34 5.00 7.79 -4.37
C HIS A 34 5.63 7.46 -5.73
N GLY A 35 6.80 8.03 -6.01
CA GLY A 35 7.37 8.04 -7.36
C GLY A 35 8.42 6.95 -7.65
N HIS A 36 8.61 5.92 -6.83
CA HIS A 36 9.53 4.83 -7.14
C HIS A 36 9.01 3.93 -8.27
N GLY A 37 9.92 3.17 -8.91
CA GLY A 37 9.62 2.44 -10.14
C GLY A 37 8.70 1.24 -9.95
N ASP A 38 8.69 0.65 -8.79
CA ASP A 38 7.82 -0.46 -8.37
C ASP A 38 6.40 0.00 -8.02
N HIS A 39 6.16 1.30 -7.80
CA HIS A 39 4.85 1.90 -7.57
C HIS A 39 4.27 2.56 -8.83
N ILE A 40 5.12 3.26 -9.59
CA ILE A 40 4.73 3.87 -10.86
C ILE A 40 5.86 3.82 -11.88
N ASN A 41 5.58 3.29 -13.05
CA ASN A 41 6.53 3.27 -14.17
C ASN A 41 5.80 3.38 -15.53
N GLN A 42 6.48 3.09 -16.63
CA GLN A 42 5.88 3.14 -17.97
C GLN A 42 4.74 2.15 -18.18
N HIS A 43 4.71 1.01 -17.46
CA HIS A 43 3.60 0.06 -17.53
C HIS A 43 2.33 0.67 -16.94
N THR A 44 2.44 1.35 -15.79
CA THR A 44 1.33 2.09 -15.16
C THR A 44 0.72 3.10 -16.13
N LEU A 45 1.58 3.88 -16.81
CA LEU A 45 1.13 4.89 -17.78
C LEU A 45 0.43 4.24 -18.98
N LYS A 46 0.98 3.15 -19.51
CA LYS A 46 0.37 2.39 -20.61
C LYS A 46 -0.99 1.81 -20.23
N ILE A 47 -1.14 1.27 -19.02
CA ILE A 47 -2.43 0.77 -18.51
C ILE A 47 -3.43 1.91 -18.41
N SER A 48 -3.04 3.03 -17.80
CA SER A 48 -3.89 4.22 -17.69
C SER A 48 -4.37 4.71 -19.06
N GLU A 49 -3.48 4.83 -20.03
CA GLU A 49 -3.81 5.29 -21.38
C GLU A 49 -4.64 4.29 -22.19
N ALA A 50 -4.27 3.01 -22.14
CA ALA A 50 -4.96 1.98 -22.93
C ALA A 50 -6.42 1.77 -22.52
N PHE A 51 -6.73 2.04 -21.25
CA PHE A 51 -8.07 1.78 -20.69
C PHE A 51 -8.76 3.02 -20.13
N ASP A 52 -8.23 4.22 -20.39
CA ASP A 52 -8.74 5.50 -19.87
C ASP A 52 -8.92 5.53 -18.35
N ILE A 53 -7.99 4.89 -17.60
CA ILE A 53 -8.04 4.81 -16.14
C ILE A 53 -7.32 6.02 -15.54
N PRO A 54 -7.99 6.89 -14.75
CA PRO A 54 -7.34 8.03 -14.13
C PRO A 54 -6.24 7.67 -13.14
N LEU A 55 -5.13 8.41 -13.18
CA LEU A 55 -4.06 8.37 -12.18
C LEU A 55 -4.31 9.44 -11.12
N HIS A 56 -4.50 9.03 -9.89
CA HIS A 56 -4.58 9.92 -8.73
C HIS A 56 -3.20 9.98 -8.06
N ILE A 57 -2.53 11.11 -8.23
CA ILE A 57 -1.12 11.29 -7.84
C ILE A 57 -0.89 12.69 -7.27
N HIS A 58 -0.06 12.83 -6.26
CA HIS A 58 0.30 14.16 -5.75
C HIS A 58 1.14 14.92 -6.78
N GLN A 59 0.93 16.26 -6.88
CA GLN A 59 1.60 17.10 -7.88
C GLN A 59 3.14 17.02 -7.83
N LYS A 60 3.72 17.01 -6.62
CA LYS A 60 5.18 16.90 -6.47
C LYS A 60 5.69 15.55 -6.98
N THR A 61 4.97 14.46 -6.69
CA THR A 61 5.29 13.12 -7.18
C THR A 61 5.17 13.05 -8.71
N TYR A 62 4.10 13.61 -9.28
CA TYR A 62 3.94 13.68 -10.73
C TYR A 62 5.08 14.43 -11.41
N ASN A 63 5.50 15.56 -10.85
CA ASN A 63 6.61 16.35 -11.41
C ASN A 63 7.94 15.58 -11.45
N VAL A 64 8.18 14.72 -10.47
CA VAL A 64 9.38 13.86 -10.42
C VAL A 64 9.25 12.71 -11.41
N VAL A 65 8.10 12.02 -11.40
CA VAL A 65 7.83 10.87 -12.28
C VAL A 65 7.85 11.28 -13.76
N SER A 66 7.21 12.38 -14.13
CA SER A 66 7.18 12.86 -15.51
C SER A 66 8.57 13.17 -16.07
N LYS A 67 9.46 13.72 -15.25
CA LYS A 67 10.86 13.93 -15.62
C LYS A 67 11.63 12.62 -15.77
N ARG A 68 11.47 11.70 -14.80
CA ARG A 68 12.14 10.40 -14.80
C ARG A 68 11.75 9.55 -16.00
N LEU A 69 10.47 9.52 -16.33
CA LEU A 69 9.94 8.71 -17.42
C LEU A 69 10.00 9.40 -18.79
N ASN A 70 10.40 10.68 -18.81
CA ASN A 70 10.45 11.53 -20.00
C ASN A 70 9.12 11.50 -20.81
N VAL A 71 8.01 11.64 -20.11
CA VAL A 71 6.68 11.55 -20.69
C VAL A 71 5.84 12.79 -20.39
N SER A 72 5.08 13.21 -21.38
CA SER A 72 3.91 14.07 -21.18
C SER A 72 2.68 13.17 -21.19
N HIS A 73 2.30 12.64 -20.04
CA HIS A 73 1.07 11.87 -19.92
C HIS A 73 -0.15 12.77 -20.19
N SER A 74 -1.19 12.21 -20.79
CA SER A 74 -2.41 12.96 -21.07
C SER A 74 -2.93 13.65 -19.81
N SER A 75 -2.93 14.97 -19.80
CA SER A 75 -3.40 15.77 -18.67
C SER A 75 -4.85 15.48 -18.27
N LYS A 76 -5.63 14.87 -19.15
CA LYS A 76 -7.01 14.43 -18.89
C LYS A 76 -7.08 13.29 -17.87
N LEU A 77 -6.08 12.39 -17.88
CA LEU A 77 -6.04 11.22 -17.02
C LEU A 77 -5.35 11.48 -15.67
N VAL A 78 -4.54 12.54 -15.56
CA VAL A 78 -3.88 12.87 -14.31
C VAL A 78 -4.80 13.68 -13.41
N LYS A 79 -5.09 13.15 -12.22
CA LYS A 79 -5.88 13.80 -11.18
C LYS A 79 -4.99 14.06 -9.97
N HIS A 80 -4.69 15.34 -9.72
CA HIS A 80 -3.87 15.71 -8.57
C HIS A 80 -4.72 15.73 -7.30
N HIS A 81 -4.25 15.06 -6.25
CA HIS A 81 -4.77 15.25 -4.92
C HIS A 81 -3.84 16.18 -4.11
N ASN A 82 -4.43 16.96 -3.23
CA ASN A 82 -3.73 17.94 -2.40
C ASN A 82 -3.93 17.61 -0.92
N GLU A 83 -3.63 16.37 -0.51
CA GLU A 83 -3.75 15.91 0.89
C GLU A 83 -5.20 15.97 1.46
N ARG A 84 -6.14 16.50 0.72
CA ARG A 84 -7.56 16.52 1.09
C ARG A 84 -8.24 15.22 0.69
N ALA A 85 -9.33 14.90 1.37
CA ALA A 85 -10.16 13.79 0.95
C ALA A 85 -10.74 14.08 -0.45
N PHE A 86 -10.68 13.07 -1.31
CA PHE A 86 -11.24 13.09 -2.65
C PHE A 86 -12.06 11.81 -2.90
N ARG A 87 -12.69 11.71 -4.05
CA ARG A 87 -13.48 10.52 -4.40
C ARG A 87 -12.98 9.89 -5.69
N VAL A 88 -12.99 8.57 -5.68
CA VAL A 88 -12.85 7.73 -6.86
C VAL A 88 -14.08 6.85 -6.94
N ASN A 89 -15.02 7.20 -7.80
CA ASN A 89 -16.34 6.58 -7.85
C ASN A 89 -17.04 6.61 -6.46
N ASN A 90 -17.46 5.46 -5.96
CA ASN A 90 -18.13 5.29 -4.65
C ASN A 90 -17.17 5.10 -3.48
N ILE A 91 -15.90 5.43 -3.66
CA ILE A 91 -14.88 5.32 -2.62
C ILE A 91 -14.40 6.73 -2.26
N LYS A 92 -14.50 7.07 -0.99
CA LYS A 92 -13.83 8.24 -0.43
C LYS A 92 -12.40 7.85 -0.07
N VAL A 93 -11.44 8.62 -0.56
CA VAL A 93 -10.01 8.42 -0.31
C VAL A 93 -9.48 9.57 0.52
N ARG A 94 -8.74 9.25 1.56
CA ARG A 94 -7.95 10.20 2.34
C ARG A 94 -6.50 9.78 2.26
N ALA A 95 -5.63 10.69 1.79
CA ALA A 95 -4.18 10.52 1.79
C ALA A 95 -3.60 11.08 3.10
N PHE A 96 -2.57 10.44 3.63
CA PHE A 96 -1.75 10.90 4.74
C PHE A 96 -0.28 10.70 4.42
N GLU A 97 0.59 11.61 4.88
CA GLU A 97 2.03 11.54 4.56
C GLU A 97 2.69 10.33 5.23
N THR A 98 3.67 9.75 4.55
CA THR A 98 4.57 8.71 5.08
C THR A 98 6.00 9.23 5.16
N PHE A 99 6.86 8.56 5.91
CA PHE A 99 8.26 8.93 6.09
C PHE A 99 9.13 8.08 5.16
N HIS A 100 9.23 8.49 3.91
CA HIS A 100 10.02 7.80 2.91
C HIS A 100 10.81 8.81 2.09
N GLU A 101 12.13 8.63 2.05
CA GLU A 101 13.04 9.55 1.38
C GLU A 101 13.79 8.83 0.27
N GLY A 102 14.36 9.59 -0.64
CA GLY A 102 15.18 9.06 -1.73
C GLY A 102 14.97 9.78 -3.05
N GLY A 103 15.77 9.39 -4.03
CA GLY A 103 15.64 9.90 -5.39
C GLY A 103 14.31 9.49 -6.00
N TYR A 104 13.64 10.42 -6.63
CA TYR A 104 12.36 10.21 -7.34
C TYR A 104 11.13 9.89 -6.49
N VAL A 105 11.19 9.93 -5.18
CA VAL A 105 10.05 9.71 -4.28
C VAL A 105 8.92 10.71 -4.53
N GLY A 106 9.27 11.99 -4.61
CA GLY A 106 8.29 13.08 -4.65
C GLY A 106 7.74 13.39 -3.27
N LYS A 107 6.42 13.26 -3.09
CA LYS A 107 5.77 13.35 -1.77
C LYS A 107 5.06 12.01 -1.51
N PRO A 108 5.51 11.22 -0.52
CA PRO A 108 4.98 9.88 -0.27
C PRO A 108 3.71 9.93 0.58
N PHE A 109 2.78 9.00 0.31
CA PHE A 109 1.49 8.89 0.98
C PHE A 109 1.07 7.45 1.25
N GLY A 110 0.45 7.24 2.41
CA GLY A 110 -0.49 6.16 2.65
C GLY A 110 -1.92 6.61 2.33
N PHE A 111 -2.85 5.66 2.29
CA PHE A 111 -4.23 5.91 1.95
C PHE A 111 -5.21 5.24 2.92
N VAL A 112 -6.33 5.91 3.13
CA VAL A 112 -7.53 5.33 3.72
C VAL A 112 -8.63 5.37 2.67
N LEU A 113 -9.23 4.22 2.40
CA LEU A 113 -10.36 4.05 1.49
C LEU A 113 -11.61 3.73 2.28
N GLU A 114 -12.66 4.53 2.08
CA GLU A 114 -13.96 4.34 2.76
C GLU A 114 -15.05 4.16 1.71
N GLY A 115 -15.82 3.08 1.81
CA GLY A 115 -17.01 2.86 0.99
C GLY A 115 -18.10 3.88 1.32
N VAL A 116 -18.70 4.48 0.28
CA VAL A 116 -19.77 5.48 0.40
C VAL A 116 -21.07 4.89 -0.15
N GLY A 117 -22.11 4.85 0.67
CA GLY A 117 -23.42 4.32 0.31
C GLY A 117 -23.87 3.21 1.26
N GLU A 118 -24.55 2.20 0.71
CA GLU A 118 -25.10 1.07 1.49
C GLU A 118 -24.00 0.17 2.09
N ARG A 119 -22.94 -0.07 1.33
CA ARG A 119 -21.81 -0.89 1.76
C ARG A 119 -20.74 0.02 2.38
N LYS A 120 -20.62 -0.05 3.68
CA LYS A 120 -19.60 0.69 4.45
C LYS A 120 -18.44 -0.24 4.75
N PHE A 121 -17.24 0.18 4.36
CA PHE A 121 -15.98 -0.46 4.71
C PHE A 121 -14.91 0.60 4.92
N LYS A 122 -13.85 0.24 5.59
CA LYS A 122 -12.64 1.05 5.71
C LYS A 122 -11.41 0.19 5.50
N ILE A 123 -10.56 0.58 4.56
CA ILE A 123 -9.29 -0.09 4.23
C ILE A 123 -8.16 0.91 4.44
N GLY A 124 -7.15 0.52 5.20
CA GLY A 124 -5.90 1.25 5.34
C GLY A 124 -4.81 0.69 4.43
N TYR A 125 -4.00 1.58 3.85
CA TYR A 125 -2.83 1.23 3.05
C TYR A 125 -1.63 2.04 3.51
N LEU A 126 -0.61 1.38 4.02
CA LEU A 126 0.61 1.96 4.57
C LEU A 126 1.81 1.15 4.12
N THR A 127 2.47 1.62 3.08
CA THR A 127 3.74 1.06 2.59
C THR A 127 4.76 2.18 2.49
N ASP A 128 6.02 1.82 2.45
CA ASP A 128 7.14 2.74 2.25
C ASP A 128 7.14 3.88 3.29
N THR A 129 7.45 3.49 4.50
CA THR A 129 7.64 4.42 5.62
C THR A 129 8.69 3.90 6.58
N SER A 130 9.56 4.77 7.05
CA SER A 130 10.59 4.43 8.05
C SER A 130 10.05 4.42 9.49
N ALA A 131 8.81 4.88 9.72
CA ALA A 131 8.19 4.91 11.04
C ALA A 131 6.66 5.05 10.93
N VAL A 132 5.96 4.75 12.02
CA VAL A 132 4.51 4.96 12.12
C VAL A 132 4.23 6.00 13.21
N SER A 133 3.73 7.18 12.77
CA SER A 133 3.37 8.27 13.68
C SER A 133 1.98 8.06 14.31
N GLU A 134 1.69 8.84 15.37
CA GLU A 134 0.35 8.87 15.97
C GLU A 134 -0.72 9.29 14.96
N GLU A 135 -0.42 10.26 14.10
CA GLU A 135 -1.33 10.71 13.04
C GLU A 135 -1.67 9.60 12.04
N MET A 136 -0.66 8.79 11.65
CA MET A 136 -0.90 7.62 10.80
C MET A 136 -1.81 6.60 11.50
N VAL A 137 -1.57 6.34 12.79
CA VAL A 137 -2.42 5.46 13.60
C VAL A 137 -3.86 5.99 13.63
N GLU A 138 -4.05 7.28 13.94
CA GLU A 138 -5.38 7.92 13.94
C GLU A 138 -6.09 7.82 12.58
N CYS A 139 -5.35 7.92 11.48
CA CYS A 139 -5.89 7.70 10.14
C CYS A 139 -6.37 6.26 9.94
N LEU A 140 -5.63 5.29 10.45
CA LEU A 140 -5.84 3.86 10.20
C LEU A 140 -6.77 3.17 11.21
N VAL A 141 -7.05 3.81 12.36
CA VAL A 141 -8.02 3.31 13.36
C VAL A 141 -9.35 2.96 12.70
N ASP A 142 -10.00 1.91 13.19
CA ASP A 142 -11.26 1.37 12.67
C ASP A 142 -11.23 0.88 11.20
N SER A 143 -10.04 0.62 10.65
CA SER A 143 -9.93 -0.10 9.37
C SER A 143 -10.30 -1.57 9.58
N GLU A 144 -11.10 -2.12 8.68
CA GLU A 144 -11.47 -3.54 8.66
C GLU A 144 -10.35 -4.38 8.00
N VAL A 145 -9.67 -3.77 7.03
CA VAL A 145 -8.51 -4.32 6.33
C VAL A 145 -7.36 -3.34 6.42
N LEU A 146 -6.18 -3.82 6.71
CA LEU A 146 -4.95 -3.05 6.68
C LEU A 146 -3.92 -3.73 5.79
N VAL A 147 -3.45 -3.03 4.78
CA VAL A 147 -2.24 -3.38 4.03
C VAL A 147 -1.10 -2.58 4.64
N ILE A 148 -0.12 -3.26 5.18
CA ILE A 148 1.04 -2.63 5.84
C ILE A 148 2.32 -3.31 5.37
N GLU A 149 3.37 -2.53 5.13
CA GLU A 149 4.67 -3.12 4.83
C GLU A 149 5.25 -3.85 6.05
N SER A 150 5.98 -4.93 5.77
CA SER A 150 6.83 -5.64 6.71
C SER A 150 8.11 -5.99 5.95
N ASN A 151 8.90 -4.95 5.65
CA ASN A 151 9.92 -5.03 4.63
C ASN A 151 11.06 -5.95 5.02
N ASN A 152 11.63 -5.78 6.21
CA ASN A 152 12.86 -6.46 6.58
C ASN A 152 12.80 -7.10 7.98
N ASP A 153 13.65 -8.10 8.15
CA ASP A 153 13.96 -8.71 9.44
C ASP A 153 15.32 -8.20 9.90
N VAL A 154 15.37 -7.53 11.04
CA VAL A 154 16.57 -6.87 11.56
C VAL A 154 17.77 -7.82 11.59
N LYS A 155 17.56 -9.06 12.03
CA LYS A 155 18.64 -10.05 12.11
C LYS A 155 19.16 -10.44 10.73
N MET A 156 18.29 -10.59 9.74
CA MET A 156 18.73 -10.89 8.36
C MET A 156 19.52 -9.74 7.74
N VAL A 157 19.17 -8.49 8.06
CA VAL A 157 19.93 -7.31 7.62
C VAL A 157 21.33 -7.32 8.22
N GLU A 158 21.42 -7.50 9.56
CA GLU A 158 22.70 -7.55 10.27
C GLU A 158 23.61 -8.67 9.74
N ASP A 159 23.05 -9.84 9.43
CA ASP A 159 23.80 -11.01 8.96
C ASP A 159 24.25 -10.88 7.48
N ASN A 160 23.45 -10.24 6.62
CA ASN A 160 23.67 -10.26 5.18
C ASN A 160 24.34 -9.00 4.62
N ASP A 161 23.90 -7.82 5.02
CA ASP A 161 24.45 -6.56 4.50
C ASP A 161 24.32 -5.40 5.50
N PRO A 162 25.15 -5.38 6.55
CA PRO A 162 25.07 -4.35 7.61
C PRO A 162 25.38 -2.93 7.10
N ARG A 163 25.87 -2.77 5.87
CA ARG A 163 26.22 -1.46 5.26
C ARG A 163 25.13 -0.92 4.34
N ASP A 164 24.19 -1.73 3.92
CA ASP A 164 23.04 -1.27 3.15
C ASP A 164 22.09 -0.51 4.10
N SER A 165 21.94 0.80 3.89
CA SER A 165 21.06 1.64 4.69
C SER A 165 19.65 1.79 4.12
N ASN A 166 19.36 1.19 2.97
CA ASN A 166 18.03 1.33 2.32
C ASN A 166 16.91 0.75 3.19
N TRP A 167 17.20 -0.31 3.97
CA TRP A 167 16.25 -0.90 4.87
C TRP A 167 15.76 0.06 5.98
N LEU A 168 16.53 1.09 6.31
CA LEU A 168 16.14 2.13 7.30
C LEU A 168 14.98 3.01 6.80
N GLN A 169 14.68 2.98 5.51
CA GLN A 169 13.56 3.71 4.90
C GLN A 169 12.24 2.94 4.95
N HIS A 170 12.25 1.76 5.58
CA HIS A 170 11.13 0.83 5.61
C HIS A 170 10.91 0.26 7.01
N LEU A 171 9.66 -0.10 7.32
CA LEU A 171 9.35 -0.81 8.58
C LEU A 171 9.94 -2.21 8.58
N ASN A 172 10.58 -2.56 9.66
CA ASN A 172 10.92 -3.95 9.95
C ASN A 172 9.72 -4.74 10.50
N ASN A 173 9.87 -6.07 10.64
CA ASN A 173 8.81 -6.94 11.11
C ASN A 173 8.27 -6.56 12.50
N VAL A 174 9.15 -6.08 13.38
CA VAL A 174 8.78 -5.69 14.76
C VAL A 174 7.93 -4.43 14.73
N GLU A 175 8.39 -3.40 14.04
CA GLU A 175 7.71 -2.12 13.92
C GLU A 175 6.34 -2.26 13.23
N ALA A 176 6.27 -3.06 12.15
CA ALA A 176 5.03 -3.37 11.46
C ALA A 176 4.00 -4.04 12.38
N ALA A 177 4.41 -5.10 13.10
CA ALA A 177 3.53 -5.81 14.01
C ALA A 177 3.11 -4.95 15.21
N ASP A 178 4.00 -4.14 15.78
CA ASP A 178 3.69 -3.20 16.87
C ASP A 178 2.71 -2.11 16.40
N ALA A 179 2.85 -1.61 15.17
CA ALA A 179 1.90 -0.66 14.57
C ALA A 179 0.50 -1.28 14.45
N VAL A 180 0.39 -2.53 13.99
CA VAL A 180 -0.90 -3.24 13.90
C VAL A 180 -1.53 -3.42 15.27
N VAL A 181 -0.76 -3.81 16.28
CA VAL A 181 -1.25 -3.92 17.67
C VAL A 181 -1.77 -2.58 18.17
N LYS A 182 -1.05 -1.50 17.90
CA LYS A 182 -1.43 -0.14 18.30
C LYS A 182 -2.73 0.31 17.62
N ILE A 183 -2.86 0.12 16.31
CA ILE A 183 -4.05 0.43 15.54
C ILE A 183 -5.26 -0.37 16.06
N LYS A 184 -5.09 -1.69 16.28
CA LYS A 184 -6.14 -2.55 16.83
C LYS A 184 -6.63 -2.08 18.20
N ASN A 185 -5.71 -1.76 19.10
CA ASN A 185 -6.03 -1.30 20.46
C ASN A 185 -6.67 0.08 20.49
N ALA A 186 -6.35 0.95 19.54
CA ALA A 186 -6.96 2.27 19.40
C ALA A 186 -8.35 2.21 18.74
N SER A 187 -8.67 1.13 18.03
CA SER A 187 -9.94 0.95 17.32
C SER A 187 -11.10 0.78 18.30
N ARG A 188 -12.17 1.53 18.12
CA ARG A 188 -13.38 1.55 18.99
C ARG A 188 -14.66 1.24 18.24
N GLY A 189 -14.61 1.19 16.91
CA GLY A 189 -15.76 1.02 16.04
C GLY A 189 -16.22 -0.43 15.90
N LYS A 190 -17.37 -0.59 15.21
CA LYS A 190 -17.88 -1.92 14.82
C LYS A 190 -16.99 -2.63 13.80
N ASN A 191 -16.18 -1.88 13.06
CA ASN A 191 -15.22 -2.38 12.09
C ASN A 191 -13.88 -2.63 12.81
N ALA A 192 -13.85 -3.65 13.65
CA ALA A 192 -12.58 -4.12 14.21
C ALA A 192 -11.71 -4.64 13.07
N LEU A 193 -10.41 -4.37 13.13
CA LEU A 193 -9.43 -4.91 12.19
C LEU A 193 -9.52 -6.44 12.13
N LYS A 194 -9.82 -6.99 10.95
CA LYS A 194 -10.01 -8.42 10.71
C LYS A 194 -8.89 -9.02 9.86
N TYR A 195 -8.41 -8.25 8.89
CA TYR A 195 -7.43 -8.71 7.92
C TYR A 195 -6.23 -7.78 7.87
N VAL A 196 -5.04 -8.36 7.96
CA VAL A 196 -3.78 -7.65 7.78
C VAL A 196 -3.02 -8.29 6.63
N PHE A 197 -2.80 -7.55 5.57
CA PHE A 197 -1.90 -7.93 4.50
C PHE A 197 -0.51 -7.39 4.84
N ALA A 198 0.41 -8.28 5.21
CA ALA A 198 1.81 -7.94 5.34
C ALA A 198 2.44 -7.89 3.96
N ALA A 199 2.81 -6.70 3.52
CA ALA A 199 3.20 -6.41 2.14
C ALA A 199 4.61 -5.83 2.06
N HIS A 200 5.08 -5.56 0.84
CA HIS A 200 6.37 -4.94 0.55
C HIS A 200 7.55 -5.65 1.22
N ILE A 201 7.51 -6.99 1.18
CA ILE A 201 8.47 -7.87 1.84
C ILE A 201 9.73 -7.95 1.00
N SER A 202 10.88 -7.62 1.57
CA SER A 202 12.17 -7.70 0.89
C SER A 202 12.56 -9.15 0.58
N SER A 203 12.83 -9.46 -0.67
CA SER A 203 13.34 -10.77 -1.08
C SER A 203 14.74 -11.08 -0.56
N ARG A 204 15.50 -10.06 -0.14
CA ARG A 204 16.88 -10.21 0.37
C ARG A 204 16.94 -10.25 1.88
N HIS A 205 16.12 -9.46 2.54
CA HIS A 205 16.25 -9.20 3.98
C HIS A 205 15.04 -9.67 4.79
N ASN A 206 14.17 -10.52 4.19
CA ASN A 206 13.02 -11.06 4.88
C ASN A 206 12.58 -12.42 4.32
N THR A 207 11.65 -13.06 5.02
CA THR A 207 10.94 -14.24 4.54
C THR A 207 9.51 -14.24 5.09
N PRO A 208 8.53 -14.84 4.36
CA PRO A 208 7.15 -15.01 4.84
C PRO A 208 7.08 -15.64 6.24
N LYS A 209 7.94 -16.61 6.51
CA LYS A 209 7.99 -17.30 7.81
C LYS A 209 8.39 -16.38 8.97
N ARG A 210 9.34 -15.46 8.74
CA ARG A 210 9.81 -14.50 9.76
C ARG A 210 8.75 -13.44 10.03
N VAL A 211 8.13 -12.92 8.98
CA VAL A 211 6.99 -12.00 9.11
C VAL A 211 5.91 -12.64 9.97
N LEU A 212 5.40 -13.81 9.57
CA LEU A 212 4.32 -14.49 10.28
C LEU A 212 4.69 -14.82 11.74
N ALA A 213 5.92 -15.24 12.00
CA ALA A 213 6.40 -15.52 13.36
C ALA A 213 6.37 -14.27 14.25
N MET A 214 6.82 -13.12 13.72
CA MET A 214 6.82 -11.86 14.46
C MET A 214 5.41 -11.36 14.77
N PHE A 215 4.52 -11.35 13.79
CA PHE A 215 3.13 -10.95 13.99
C PHE A 215 2.44 -11.85 15.01
N ASN A 216 2.58 -13.18 14.92
CA ASN A 216 2.01 -14.12 15.89
C ASN A 216 2.55 -13.90 17.30
N GLU A 217 3.86 -13.63 17.47
CA GLU A 217 4.46 -13.34 18.76
C GLU A 217 3.85 -12.07 19.38
N LYS A 218 3.75 -10.99 18.62
CA LYS A 218 3.19 -9.70 19.07
C LYS A 218 1.71 -9.81 19.39
N PHE A 219 0.94 -10.49 18.52
CA PHE A 219 -0.49 -10.71 18.73
C PHE A 219 -0.76 -11.54 19.98
N LYS A 220 0.02 -12.60 20.20
CA LYS A 220 -0.06 -13.40 21.43
C LYS A 220 0.20 -12.57 22.69
N LYS A 221 1.23 -11.71 22.66
CA LYS A 221 1.55 -10.81 23.79
C LYS A 221 0.44 -9.77 24.05
N ALA A 222 -0.25 -9.33 22.98
CA ALA A 222 -1.35 -8.37 23.06
C ALA A 222 -2.74 -9.02 23.26
N ASN A 223 -2.83 -10.35 23.36
CA ASN A 223 -4.08 -11.12 23.43
C ASN A 223 -5.02 -10.86 22.22
N ILE A 224 -4.45 -10.65 21.03
CA ILE A 224 -5.16 -10.51 19.77
C ILE A 224 -5.26 -11.88 19.11
N ASN A 225 -6.48 -12.35 18.81
CA ASN A 225 -6.72 -13.66 18.20
C ASN A 225 -7.80 -13.64 17.11
N ASP A 226 -8.24 -12.44 16.72
CA ASP A 226 -9.33 -12.19 15.80
C ASP A 226 -8.87 -11.44 14.54
N ILE A 227 -7.57 -11.49 14.23
CA ILE A 227 -6.98 -10.93 13.01
C ILE A 227 -6.37 -12.06 12.18
N GLU A 228 -6.78 -12.14 10.93
CA GLU A 228 -6.14 -12.98 9.92
C GLU A 228 -4.97 -12.24 9.28
N ILE A 229 -3.79 -12.86 9.27
CA ILE A 229 -2.58 -12.32 8.64
C ILE A 229 -2.40 -12.99 7.29
N ILE A 230 -2.37 -12.20 6.23
CA ILE A 230 -2.14 -12.62 4.86
C ILE A 230 -0.77 -12.10 4.44
N ILE A 231 0.13 -13.00 4.10
CA ILE A 231 1.45 -12.63 3.58
C ILE A 231 1.32 -12.43 2.08
N THR A 232 1.74 -11.26 1.59
CA THR A 232 1.75 -11.00 0.15
C THR A 232 3.02 -11.55 -0.49
N ASP A 233 2.92 -11.88 -1.76
CA ASP A 233 4.04 -12.31 -2.59
C ASP A 233 4.30 -11.29 -3.70
N GLN A 234 5.52 -11.28 -4.26
CA GLN A 234 5.88 -10.34 -5.34
C GLN A 234 5.43 -10.83 -6.72
N GLU A 235 5.22 -12.13 -6.90
CA GLU A 235 4.92 -12.78 -8.17
C GLU A 235 3.51 -13.38 -8.20
N GLU A 236 3.03 -13.88 -7.06
CA GLU A 236 1.74 -14.59 -6.96
C GLU A 236 0.67 -13.73 -6.28
N PRO A 237 -0.57 -13.74 -6.81
CA PRO A 237 -1.66 -13.01 -6.20
C PRO A 237 -2.09 -13.65 -4.87
N THR A 238 -2.43 -12.81 -3.91
CA THR A 238 -3.03 -13.27 -2.65
C THR A 238 -4.48 -13.73 -2.86
N PRO A 239 -5.04 -14.56 -1.95
CA PRO A 239 -6.46 -14.89 -1.96
C PRO A 239 -7.33 -13.63 -1.90
N VAL A 240 -8.47 -13.68 -2.58
CA VAL A 240 -9.49 -12.63 -2.50
C VAL A 240 -10.23 -12.75 -1.18
N ILE A 241 -10.34 -11.63 -0.48
CA ILE A 241 -11.21 -11.55 0.71
C ILE A 241 -12.47 -10.75 0.40
N THR A 242 -13.55 -11.09 1.06
CA THR A 242 -14.81 -10.34 1.01
C THR A 242 -15.09 -9.72 2.37
N ILE A 243 -15.36 -8.43 2.41
CA ILE A 243 -15.66 -7.63 3.60
C ILE A 243 -17.05 -7.00 3.53
#